data_e0f2b6ae329431313591a8f9b2296e24
#
_entry.id   e0f2b6ae329431313591a8f9b2296e24
#
_cell.length_a   1.000
_cell.length_b   1.000
_cell.length_c   1.000
_cell.angle_alpha   90.00
_cell.angle_beta   90.00
_cell.angle_gamma   90.00
#
_symmetry.space_group_name_H-M   'P 1'
#
loop_
_entity.id
_entity.type
_entity.pdbx_description
1 polymer ?
#
loop_
_entity_poly.entity_id
_entity_poly.type
_entity_poly.pdbx_seq_one_letter_code
_entity_poly.pdbx_strand_id
1 'polypeptide(L)'
;MKKKYIILIILVFAVTAGITGVYLLARPTVLGNMSNKYSKQVTTTSDISFTGEAGSRIKFVLQSDVISGILDITLYDGAGNAVYTLDNAKELAAYFMLERSGTYTLAASCDNFVGTYKVIVYLDRINSPIVSS
;
A
#
# COMPACT_ATOMS: atom_id res chain seq x y z
N MET A 1 -27.00 8.23 8.59
CA MET A 1 -26.31 9.48 8.89
C MET A 1 -24.87 9.52 8.41
N LYS A 2 -24.10 8.54 8.78
CA LYS A 2 -22.69 8.48 8.35
C LYS A 2 -22.52 8.46 6.85
N LYS A 3 -23.42 7.81 6.14
CA LYS A 3 -23.36 7.77 4.68
C LYS A 3 -23.52 9.12 4.02
N LYS A 4 -24.34 9.98 4.62
CA LYS A 4 -24.52 11.33 4.08
C LYS A 4 -23.25 12.15 4.21
N TYR A 5 -22.55 12.02 5.33
CA TYR A 5 -21.31 12.73 5.54
C TYR A 5 -20.21 12.23 4.60
N ILE A 6 -20.19 10.94 4.38
CA ILE A 6 -19.19 10.37 3.46
C ILE A 6 -19.41 10.88 2.05
N ILE A 7 -20.66 10.91 1.60
CA ILE A 7 -20.96 11.41 0.26
C ILE A 7 -20.61 12.89 0.17
N LEU A 8 -20.91 13.65 1.19
CA LEU A 8 -20.61 15.07 1.21
C LEU A 8 -19.09 15.30 1.15
N ILE A 9 -18.34 14.52 1.90
CA ILE A 9 -16.89 14.62 1.90
C ILE A 9 -16.33 14.27 0.53
N ILE A 10 -16.86 13.27 -0.11
CA ILE A 10 -16.43 12.88 -1.45
C ILE A 10 -16.69 13.99 -2.45
N LEU A 11 -17.86 14.64 -2.37
CA LEU A 11 -18.17 15.75 -3.25
C LEU A 11 -17.23 16.93 -3.05
N VAL A 12 -16.97 17.28 -1.81
CA VAL A 12 -16.04 18.34 -1.48
C VAL A 12 -14.65 18.02 -1.98
N PHE A 13 -14.26 16.77 -1.80
CA PHE A 13 -12.96 16.30 -2.24
C PHE A 13 -12.82 16.36 -3.76
N ALA A 14 -13.87 16.00 -4.47
CA ALA A 14 -13.87 16.05 -5.93
C ALA A 14 -13.74 17.49 -6.45
N VAL A 15 -14.45 18.40 -5.83
CA VAL A 15 -14.36 19.82 -6.20
C VAL A 15 -12.97 20.36 -5.93
N THR A 16 -12.43 20.03 -4.76
CA THR A 16 -11.09 20.46 -4.39
C THR A 16 -10.04 19.87 -5.33
N ALA A 17 -10.22 18.63 -5.71
CA ALA A 17 -9.29 17.97 -6.63
C ALA A 17 -9.26 18.67 -8.00
N GLY A 18 -10.41 19.17 -8.45
CA GLY A 18 -10.46 19.92 -9.70
C GLY A 18 -9.64 21.20 -9.66
N ILE A 19 -9.65 21.87 -8.52
CA ILE A 19 -8.90 23.11 -8.36
C ILE A 19 -7.41 22.85 -8.19
N THR A 20 -7.06 21.79 -7.48
CA THR A 20 -5.67 21.47 -7.14
C THR A 20 -5.10 20.38 -8.01
N GLY A 21 -5.68 20.13 -9.17
CA GLY A 21 -5.24 19.03 -10.03
C GLY A 21 -3.75 19.06 -10.35
N VAL A 22 -3.22 20.22 -10.66
CA VAL A 22 -1.80 20.36 -10.99
C VAL A 22 -0.95 20.02 -9.78
N TYR A 23 -1.39 20.43 -8.62
CA TYR A 23 -0.68 20.16 -7.38
C TYR A 23 -0.65 18.67 -7.06
N LEU A 24 -1.76 17.99 -7.31
CA LEU A 24 -1.84 16.55 -7.05
C LEU A 24 -0.94 15.73 -7.95
N LEU A 25 -0.63 16.21 -9.14
CA LEU A 25 0.29 15.50 -10.04
C LEU A 25 1.69 15.37 -9.48
N ALA A 26 2.07 16.26 -8.57
CA ALA A 26 3.39 16.21 -7.94
C ALA A 26 3.45 15.22 -6.76
N ARG A 27 2.32 14.68 -6.35
CA ARG A 27 2.27 13.77 -5.21
C ARG A 27 2.35 12.32 -5.64
N PRO A 28 2.93 11.46 -4.78
CA PRO A 28 2.91 10.03 -5.04
C PRO A 28 1.47 9.52 -5.13
N THR A 29 1.26 8.60 -6.05
CA THR A 29 -0.04 7.97 -6.22
C THR A 29 -0.13 6.77 -5.27
N VAL A 30 -1.20 6.71 -4.49
CA VAL A 30 -1.45 5.57 -3.62
C VAL A 30 -2.04 4.45 -4.47
N LEU A 31 -1.36 3.33 -4.53
CA LEU A 31 -1.82 2.14 -5.25
C LEU A 31 -2.69 1.25 -4.38
N GLY A 32 -2.49 1.29 -3.07
CA GLY A 32 -3.28 0.53 -2.14
C GLY A 32 -2.82 0.78 -0.72
N ASN A 33 -3.68 0.42 0.22
CA ASN A 33 -3.33 0.48 1.62
C ASN A 33 -4.04 -0.61 2.39
N MET A 34 -3.47 -0.95 3.54
CA MET A 34 -4.00 -2.01 4.37
C MET A 34 -3.67 -1.68 5.82
N SER A 35 -4.66 -1.75 6.69
CA SER A 35 -4.49 -1.40 8.10
C SER A 35 -5.40 -2.27 8.95
N ASN A 36 -4.84 -2.91 9.94
CA ASN A 36 -5.61 -3.77 10.84
C ASN A 36 -5.09 -3.66 12.26
N LYS A 37 -6.00 -3.87 13.20
CA LYS A 37 -5.69 -3.91 14.62
C LYS A 37 -6.36 -5.15 15.23
N TYR A 38 -5.58 -5.94 15.94
CA TYR A 38 -6.07 -7.14 16.59
C TYR A 38 -5.71 -7.11 18.08
N SER A 39 -6.74 -7.13 18.91
CA SER A 39 -6.58 -7.15 20.37
C SER A 39 -6.44 -8.55 20.92
N LYS A 40 -6.82 -9.55 20.15
CA LYS A 40 -6.71 -10.96 20.52
C LYS A 40 -5.95 -11.67 19.43
N GLN A 41 -5.33 -12.80 19.78
CA GLN A 41 -4.55 -13.57 18.83
C GLN A 41 -5.40 -13.97 17.64
N VAL A 42 -4.86 -13.70 16.45
CA VAL A 42 -5.49 -14.11 15.20
C VAL A 42 -4.47 -14.76 14.29
N THR A 43 -4.96 -15.71 13.50
CA THR A 43 -4.20 -16.30 12.42
C THR A 43 -5.03 -16.08 11.17
N THR A 44 -4.61 -15.14 10.34
CA THR A 44 -5.37 -14.74 9.17
C THR A 44 -4.46 -14.06 8.16
N THR A 45 -4.95 -13.93 6.94
CA THR A 45 -4.23 -13.21 5.89
C THR A 45 -5.14 -12.15 5.32
N SER A 46 -4.60 -10.95 5.17
CA SER A 46 -5.28 -9.84 4.49
C SER A 46 -4.44 -9.45 3.29
N ASP A 47 -5.11 -9.07 2.20
CA ASP A 47 -4.37 -8.68 1.02
C ASP A 47 -4.99 -7.50 0.30
N ILE A 48 -4.18 -6.85 -0.53
CA ILE A 48 -4.63 -5.80 -1.45
C ILE A 48 -3.98 -6.07 -2.80
N SER A 49 -4.69 -5.74 -3.85
CA SER A 49 -4.17 -5.89 -5.21
C SER A 49 -4.12 -4.55 -5.92
N PHE A 50 -3.13 -4.40 -6.78
CA PHE A 50 -2.99 -3.21 -7.60
C PHE A 50 -2.37 -3.60 -8.94
N THR A 51 -2.59 -2.73 -9.92
CA THR A 51 -2.01 -2.93 -11.26
C THR A 51 -0.74 -2.10 -11.37
N GLY A 52 0.32 -2.71 -11.86
CA GLY A 52 1.58 -2.04 -12.07
C GLY A 52 2.15 -2.28 -13.45
N GLU A 53 3.04 -1.41 -13.86
CA GLU A 53 3.71 -1.50 -15.16
C GLU A 53 5.18 -1.85 -14.97
N ALA A 54 5.72 -2.63 -15.91
CA ALA A 54 7.13 -2.97 -15.91
C ALA A 54 7.98 -1.70 -15.93
N GLY A 55 9.01 -1.67 -15.10
CA GLY A 55 9.90 -0.52 -14.99
C GLY A 55 9.45 0.53 -13.99
N SER A 56 8.25 0.41 -13.46
CA SER A 56 7.78 1.32 -12.43
C SER A 56 8.39 0.98 -11.09
N ARG A 57 8.72 2.01 -10.31
CA ARG A 57 9.20 1.81 -8.95
C ARG A 57 8.06 2.09 -7.98
N ILE A 58 7.87 1.19 -7.05
CA ILE A 58 6.88 1.36 -5.99
C ILE A 58 7.57 1.53 -4.65
N LYS A 59 6.87 2.20 -3.75
CA LYS A 59 7.36 2.44 -2.40
C LYS A 59 6.37 1.86 -1.40
N PHE A 60 6.89 1.08 -0.48
CA PHE A 60 6.11 0.57 0.64
C PHE A 60 6.42 1.38 1.88
N VAL A 61 5.38 1.81 2.58
CA VAL A 61 5.54 2.44 3.88
C VAL A 61 4.80 1.58 4.89
N LEU A 62 5.55 0.97 5.79
CA LEU A 62 5.03 0.06 6.80
C LEU A 62 5.21 0.67 8.18
N GLN A 63 4.15 0.62 8.97
CA GLN A 63 4.19 0.89 10.40
C GLN A 63 3.54 -0.29 11.10
N SER A 64 4.22 -0.86 12.06
CA SER A 64 3.68 -2.00 12.79
C SER A 64 4.04 -1.93 14.27
N ASP A 65 3.16 -2.47 15.07
CA ASP A 65 3.38 -2.64 16.51
C ASP A 65 2.96 -4.05 16.86
N VAL A 66 3.93 -4.95 16.86
CA VAL A 66 3.68 -6.36 17.10
C VAL A 66 3.82 -6.63 18.61
N ILE A 67 2.70 -6.91 19.24
CA ILE A 67 2.70 -7.25 20.67
C ILE A 67 3.10 -8.71 20.85
N SER A 68 2.56 -9.59 20.01
CA SER A 68 2.92 -11.00 20.00
C SER A 68 2.60 -11.61 18.65
N GLY A 69 3.17 -12.77 18.39
CA GLY A 69 2.94 -13.49 17.15
C GLY A 69 3.84 -13.03 16.02
N ILE A 70 3.46 -13.40 14.81
CA ILE A 70 4.27 -13.16 13.61
C ILE A 70 3.43 -12.41 12.58
N LEU A 71 4.06 -11.42 11.95
CA LEU A 71 3.50 -10.68 10.84
C LEU A 71 4.47 -10.78 9.67
N ASP A 72 4.00 -11.35 8.54
CA ASP A 72 4.76 -11.43 7.30
C ASP A 72 4.03 -10.69 6.19
N ILE A 73 4.71 -9.80 5.51
CA ILE A 73 4.13 -9.05 4.40
C ILE A 73 4.93 -9.34 3.15
N THR A 74 4.27 -9.91 2.16
CA THR A 74 4.91 -10.37 0.93
C THR A 74 4.17 -9.86 -0.29
N LEU A 75 4.93 -9.44 -1.29
CA LEU A 75 4.39 -9.03 -2.59
C LEU A 75 4.46 -10.20 -3.55
N TYR A 76 3.33 -10.49 -4.19
CA TYR A 76 3.23 -11.53 -5.21
C TYR A 76 2.94 -10.90 -6.56
N ASP A 77 3.47 -11.50 -7.62
CA ASP A 77 3.16 -11.08 -8.98
C ASP A 77 1.85 -11.73 -9.47
N GLY A 78 1.49 -11.46 -10.72
CA GLY A 78 0.25 -11.98 -11.29
C GLY A 78 0.24 -13.50 -11.46
N ALA A 79 1.40 -14.13 -11.46
CA ALA A 79 1.49 -15.58 -11.54
C ALA A 79 1.50 -16.24 -10.16
N GLY A 80 1.44 -15.45 -9.09
CA GLY A 80 1.43 -15.98 -7.74
C GLY A 80 2.80 -16.23 -7.15
N ASN A 81 3.85 -15.72 -7.78
CA ASN A 81 5.20 -15.87 -7.27
C ASN A 81 5.53 -14.75 -6.30
N ALA A 82 6.17 -15.09 -5.18
CA ALA A 82 6.64 -14.10 -4.24
C ALA A 82 7.83 -13.36 -4.86
N VAL A 83 7.70 -12.05 -5.02
CA VAL A 83 8.75 -11.24 -5.64
C VAL A 83 9.47 -10.34 -4.65
N TYR A 84 8.86 -10.08 -3.51
CA TYR A 84 9.47 -9.23 -2.50
C TYR A 84 8.81 -9.47 -1.14
N THR A 85 9.62 -9.50 -0.09
CA THR A 85 9.13 -9.62 1.27
C THR A 85 9.62 -8.41 2.08
N LEU A 86 8.70 -7.75 2.76
CA LEU A 86 9.05 -6.61 3.60
C LEU A 86 9.67 -7.10 4.91
N ASP A 87 10.72 -6.43 5.33
CA ASP A 87 11.32 -6.72 6.62
C ASP A 87 10.37 -6.37 7.74
N ASN A 88 10.40 -7.17 8.77
CA ASN A 88 9.53 -7.01 9.92
C ASN A 88 10.09 -5.93 10.84
N ALA A 89 9.77 -4.70 10.55
CA ALA A 89 10.26 -3.55 11.29
C ALA A 89 9.09 -2.70 11.76
N LYS A 90 9.31 -1.98 12.85
CA LYS A 90 8.28 -1.11 13.41
C LYS A 90 7.92 0.01 12.44
N GLU A 91 8.93 0.54 11.77
CA GLU A 91 8.74 1.51 10.70
C GLU A 91 9.70 1.15 9.57
N LEU A 92 9.16 1.09 8.36
CA LEU A 92 9.94 0.72 7.20
C LEU A 92 9.48 1.50 5.99
N ALA A 93 10.42 2.02 5.23
CA ALA A 93 10.17 2.51 3.89
C ALA A 93 11.06 1.73 2.94
N ALA A 94 10.47 1.04 1.99
CA ALA A 94 11.19 0.19 1.07
C ALA A 94 10.75 0.45 -0.35
N TYR A 95 11.66 0.26 -1.29
CA TYR A 95 11.39 0.47 -2.71
C TYR A 95 11.57 -0.84 -3.46
N PHE A 96 10.75 -1.02 -4.48
CA PHE A 96 10.83 -2.20 -5.33
C PHE A 96 10.50 -1.81 -6.75
N MET A 97 11.30 -2.28 -7.71
CA MET A 97 11.05 -2.02 -9.11
C MET A 97 10.30 -3.19 -9.72
N LEU A 98 9.19 -2.91 -10.37
CA LEU A 98 8.37 -3.93 -11.02
C LEU A 98 9.04 -4.38 -12.30
N GLU A 99 9.27 -5.68 -12.42
CA GLU A 99 9.89 -6.25 -13.62
C GLU A 99 8.88 -6.51 -14.71
N ARG A 100 7.63 -6.75 -14.36
CA ARG A 100 6.58 -7.09 -15.31
C ARG A 100 5.35 -6.25 -15.07
N SER A 101 4.63 -5.98 -16.15
CA SER A 101 3.31 -5.38 -16.05
C SER A 101 2.30 -6.43 -15.66
N GLY A 102 1.32 -6.05 -14.83
CA GLY A 102 0.27 -6.95 -14.41
C GLY A 102 -0.28 -6.60 -13.06
N THR A 103 -1.06 -7.51 -12.51
CA THR A 103 -1.67 -7.35 -11.19
C THR A 103 -0.75 -7.93 -10.13
N TYR A 104 -0.47 -7.12 -9.13
CA TYR A 104 0.33 -7.53 -7.98
C TYR A 104 -0.55 -7.58 -6.74
N THR A 105 -0.23 -8.48 -5.83
CA THR A 105 -0.97 -8.65 -4.58
C THR A 105 0.00 -8.56 -3.42
N LEU A 106 -0.28 -7.66 -2.50
CA LEU A 106 0.46 -7.56 -1.25
C LEU A 106 -0.34 -8.23 -0.15
N ALA A 107 0.22 -9.26 0.45
CA ALA A 107 -0.47 -10.05 1.45
C ALA A 107 0.22 -9.92 2.81
N ALA A 108 -0.58 -9.65 3.83
CA ALA A 108 -0.13 -9.61 5.21
C ALA A 108 -0.63 -10.86 5.92
N SER A 109 0.27 -11.73 6.28
CA SER A 109 -0.03 -12.98 6.96
C SER A 109 0.24 -12.83 8.44
N CYS A 110 -0.77 -13.07 9.25
CA CYS A 110 -0.70 -13.00 10.71
C CYS A 110 -0.77 -14.41 11.28
N ASP A 111 0.14 -14.73 12.18
CA ASP A 111 0.16 -16.02 12.87
C ASP A 111 0.19 -15.78 14.38
N ASN A 112 -0.91 -16.10 15.05
CA ASN A 112 -1.11 -15.81 16.47
C ASN A 112 -0.77 -14.36 16.82
N PHE A 113 -1.16 -13.46 15.93
CA PHE A 113 -0.76 -12.07 15.96
C PHE A 113 -1.66 -11.24 16.88
N VAL A 114 -1.04 -10.43 17.71
CA VAL A 114 -1.68 -9.34 18.47
C VAL A 114 -0.90 -8.09 18.18
N GLY A 115 -1.61 -7.03 17.80
CA GLY A 115 -0.97 -5.76 17.51
C GLY A 115 -1.66 -5.01 16.39
N THR A 116 -0.93 -4.10 15.80
CA THR A 116 -1.42 -3.28 14.69
C THR A 116 -0.40 -3.27 13.58
N TYR A 117 -0.89 -3.09 12.35
CA TYR A 117 -0.02 -2.79 11.23
C TYR A 117 -0.74 -1.92 10.23
N LYS A 118 0.03 -1.14 9.50
CA LYS A 118 -0.46 -0.30 8.43
C LYS A 118 0.59 -0.29 7.34
N VAL A 119 0.19 -0.62 6.12
CA VAL A 119 1.08 -0.56 4.97
C VAL A 119 0.39 0.23 3.86
N ILE A 120 1.16 1.10 3.25
CA ILE A 120 0.69 1.90 2.11
C ILE A 120 1.65 1.65 0.96
N VAL A 121 1.08 1.40 -0.21
CA VAL A 121 1.85 1.20 -1.44
C VAL A 121 1.68 2.43 -2.30
N TYR A 122 2.79 3.08 -2.63
CA TYR A 122 2.80 4.25 -3.50
C TYR A 122 3.46 3.93 -4.82
N LEU A 123 2.98 4.55 -5.87
CA LEU A 123 3.73 4.61 -7.11
C LEU A 123 4.75 5.75 -6.97
N ASP A 124 6.02 5.41 -7.04
CA ASP A 124 7.08 6.40 -6.91
C ASP A 124 7.33 7.05 -8.27
N ARG A 125 6.82 8.25 -8.44
CA ARG A 125 6.90 8.96 -9.71
C ARG A 125 8.14 9.81 -9.86
N ILE A 126 8.96 9.86 -8.84
CA ILE A 126 10.13 10.72 -8.83
C ILE A 126 11.06 10.42 -9.99
N ASN A 127 11.15 9.16 -10.36
CA ASN A 127 12.05 8.76 -11.43
C ASN A 127 11.51 9.00 -12.83
N SER A 128 10.21 9.09 -12.98
CA SER A 128 9.60 9.19 -14.29
C SER A 128 10.00 10.44 -15.06
N PRO A 129 9.86 11.62 -14.49
CA PRO A 129 10.16 12.84 -15.23
C PRO A 129 11.64 13.00 -15.53
N ILE A 130 12.47 12.46 -14.70
CA ILE A 130 13.91 12.58 -14.89
C ILE A 130 14.34 11.84 -16.14
N VAL A 131 13.74 10.73 -16.36
CA VAL A 131 14.09 9.89 -17.48
C VAL A 131 13.73 10.52 -18.80
N SER A 132 12.64 11.26 -18.80
CA SER A 132 12.18 11.89 -20.02
C SER A 132 13.07 13.03 -20.48
N SER A 133 13.88 13.54 -19.63
CA SER A 133 14.77 14.65 -19.98
C SER A 133 16.00 14.21 -20.77
#